data_a75a439fbf748337a66590c5c36fb30a
#
_entry.id   a75a439fbf748337a66590c5c36fb30a
#
_cell.length_a   1.000
_cell.length_b   1.000
_cell.length_c   1.000
_cell.angle_alpha   90.00
_cell.angle_beta   90.00
_cell.angle_gamma   90.00
#
_symmetry.space_group_name_H-M   'P 1'
#
loop_
_entity.id
_entity.type
_entity.pdbx_description
1 polymer ?
#
loop_
_entity_poly.entity_id
_entity_poly.type
_entity_poly.pdbx_seq_one_letter_code
_entity_poly.pdbx_strand_id
1 'polypeptide(L)'
;MVRHEYTRVHFRRRKALVGEGKACSGCQTCLMICSLVHEGEVDLMRARLTVKSDSFAGSFIPQVCHQCADAPCYYACPEGAMEIEAKSGTVLIREEKCTGCGACAQACPFRAIRLDEEKKKAWKCDFCGGNPQCFAWCPANALGVVEFGGEIPK
;
A
#
# COMPACT_ATOMS: atom_id res chain seq x y z
N MET A 1 14.14 21.70 17.70
CA MET A 1 14.20 21.57 16.24
C MET A 1 15.22 20.48 15.93
N VAL A 2 14.78 19.23 15.85
CA VAL A 2 15.68 18.11 15.54
C VAL A 2 15.71 17.98 14.02
N ARG A 3 16.80 18.39 13.41
CA ARG A 3 17.08 18.10 12.00
C ARG A 3 17.37 16.61 11.90
N HIS A 4 16.40 15.82 11.47
CA HIS A 4 16.68 14.48 10.98
C HIS A 4 17.50 14.62 9.70
N GLU A 5 18.77 14.24 9.77
CA GLU A 5 19.58 14.00 8.58
C GLU A 5 18.90 12.90 7.77
N TYR A 6 18.34 13.31 6.64
CA TYR A 6 17.74 12.39 5.67
C TYR A 6 18.86 11.60 4.99
N THR A 7 19.26 10.51 5.61
CA THR A 7 20.01 9.51 4.87
C THR A 7 19.02 8.83 3.92
N ARG A 8 19.11 9.14 2.64
CA ARG A 8 18.35 8.46 1.58
C ARG A 8 18.71 6.97 1.63
N VAL A 9 17.83 6.18 2.20
CA VAL A 9 18.00 4.73 2.20
C VAL A 9 17.59 4.24 0.81
N HIS A 10 18.57 4.02 -0.04
CA HIS A 10 18.35 3.46 -1.38
C HIS A 10 18.11 1.96 -1.27
N PHE A 11 16.85 1.56 -1.39
CA PHE A 11 16.50 0.15 -1.41
C PHE A 11 16.81 -0.47 -2.78
N ARG A 12 17.70 -1.45 -2.80
CA ARG A 12 18.22 -2.08 -4.03
C ARG A 12 17.23 -3.03 -4.70
N ARG A 13 16.24 -3.58 -3.97
CA ARG A 13 15.19 -4.45 -4.53
C ARG A 13 13.90 -4.25 -3.77
N ARG A 14 12.84 -4.00 -4.46
CA ARG A 14 11.49 -3.95 -3.91
C ARG A 14 10.49 -4.40 -4.94
N LYS A 15 9.39 -4.96 -4.45
CA LYS A 15 8.24 -5.32 -5.26
C LYS A 15 7.10 -4.36 -4.94
N ALA A 16 6.33 -4.01 -5.95
CA ALA A 16 5.13 -3.23 -5.78
C ALA A 16 4.00 -3.83 -6.61
N LEU A 17 2.77 -3.63 -6.12
CA LEU A 17 1.57 -3.89 -6.88
C LEU A 17 1.31 -2.72 -7.82
N VAL A 18 0.84 -3.04 -9.01
CA VAL A 18 0.30 -2.07 -9.97
C VAL A 18 -1.08 -2.52 -10.40
N GLY A 19 -1.96 -1.56 -10.63
CA GLY A 19 -3.32 -1.82 -11.10
C GLY A 19 -3.51 -1.31 -12.52
N GLU A 20 -4.06 -2.15 -13.40
CA GLU A 20 -4.45 -1.77 -14.75
C GLU A 20 -5.96 -1.55 -14.86
N GLY A 21 -6.37 -0.30 -14.98
CA GLY A 21 -7.78 0.06 -15.06
C GLY A 21 -8.48 -0.52 -16.29
N LYS A 22 -7.79 -0.68 -17.44
CA LYS A 22 -8.37 -1.25 -18.65
C LYS A 22 -8.76 -2.72 -18.52
N ALA A 23 -8.04 -3.48 -17.70
CA ALA A 23 -8.31 -4.89 -17.48
C ALA A 23 -9.28 -5.13 -16.33
N CYS A 24 -9.47 -4.16 -15.43
CA CYS A 24 -10.28 -4.34 -14.23
C CYS A 24 -11.77 -4.40 -14.59
N SER A 25 -12.43 -5.48 -14.16
CA SER A 25 -13.89 -5.66 -14.34
C SER A 25 -14.73 -5.10 -13.18
N GLY A 26 -14.10 -4.57 -12.12
CA GLY A 26 -14.80 -4.09 -10.93
C GLY A 26 -15.39 -5.19 -10.03
N CYS A 27 -15.01 -6.44 -10.20
CA CYS A 27 -15.57 -7.58 -9.46
C CYS A 27 -15.29 -7.57 -7.96
N GLN A 28 -14.36 -6.74 -7.48
CA GLN A 28 -13.99 -6.56 -6.07
C GLN A 28 -13.40 -7.79 -5.36
N THR A 29 -13.09 -8.86 -6.09
CA THR A 29 -12.46 -10.06 -5.51
C THR A 29 -11.18 -9.72 -4.75
N CYS A 30 -10.37 -8.78 -5.26
CA CYS A 30 -9.15 -8.31 -4.59
C CYS A 30 -9.43 -7.68 -3.21
N LEU A 31 -10.56 -6.97 -3.05
CA LEU A 31 -10.97 -6.38 -1.78
C LEU A 31 -11.40 -7.47 -0.79
N MET A 32 -12.20 -8.44 -1.25
CA MET A 32 -12.67 -9.55 -0.44
C MET A 32 -11.50 -10.38 0.10
N ILE A 33 -10.59 -10.77 -0.78
CA ILE A 33 -9.40 -11.55 -0.39
C ILE A 33 -8.49 -10.76 0.54
N CYS A 34 -8.29 -9.47 0.26
CA CYS A 34 -7.44 -8.62 1.10
C CYS A 34 -7.97 -8.53 2.53
N SER A 35 -9.25 -8.25 2.70
CA SER A 35 -9.86 -8.19 4.03
C SER A 35 -9.87 -9.55 4.73
N LEU A 36 -10.19 -10.62 4.01
CA LEU A 36 -10.19 -11.97 4.57
C LEU A 36 -8.81 -12.37 5.12
N VAL A 37 -7.74 -12.05 4.39
CA VAL A 37 -6.35 -12.38 4.80
C VAL A 37 -5.91 -11.59 6.03
N HIS A 38 -6.32 -10.32 6.13
CA HIS A 38 -5.82 -9.43 7.18
C HIS A 38 -6.73 -9.31 8.40
N GLU A 39 -8.03 -9.45 8.20
CA GLU A 39 -9.04 -9.27 9.26
C GLU A 39 -9.73 -10.60 9.64
N GLY A 40 -9.57 -11.65 8.83
CA GLY A 40 -10.25 -12.93 9.04
C GLY A 40 -11.72 -12.97 8.61
N GLU A 41 -12.22 -11.88 8.06
CA GLU A 41 -13.60 -11.74 7.56
C GLU A 41 -13.64 -10.92 6.27
N VAL A 42 -14.70 -11.05 5.50
CA VAL A 42 -14.89 -10.29 4.27
C VAL A 42 -15.56 -8.96 4.58
N ASP A 43 -14.77 -7.90 4.56
CA ASP A 43 -15.22 -6.52 4.68
C ASP A 43 -14.48 -5.64 3.66
N LEU A 44 -15.18 -5.21 2.62
CA LEU A 44 -14.57 -4.41 1.55
C LEU A 44 -14.01 -3.08 2.05
N MET A 45 -14.55 -2.55 3.12
CA MET A 45 -14.10 -1.28 3.71
C MET A 45 -12.77 -1.44 4.48
N ARG A 46 -12.45 -2.66 4.89
CA ARG A 46 -11.20 -2.99 5.60
C ARG A 46 -10.09 -3.51 4.69
N ALA A 47 -10.37 -3.64 3.39
CA ALA A 47 -9.33 -3.97 2.42
C ALA A 47 -8.24 -2.90 2.39
N ARG A 48 -6.98 -3.32 2.19
CA ARG A 48 -5.80 -2.44 2.13
C ARG A 48 -5.54 -1.87 0.73
N LEU A 49 -6.48 -2.04 -0.17
CA LEU A 49 -6.55 -1.41 -1.49
C LEU A 49 -7.98 -0.97 -1.74
N THR A 50 -8.18 -0.18 -2.81
CA THR A 50 -9.52 0.24 -3.25
C THR A 50 -9.66 0.05 -4.75
N VAL A 51 -10.91 -0.04 -5.21
CA VAL A 51 -11.23 0.02 -6.63
C VAL A 51 -12.13 1.23 -6.85
N LYS A 52 -11.62 2.21 -7.57
CA LYS A 52 -12.43 3.36 -7.97
C LYS A 52 -13.22 3.02 -9.22
N SER A 53 -14.49 3.42 -9.23
CA SER A 53 -15.33 3.36 -10.43
C SER A 53 -15.42 4.75 -11.05
N ASP A 54 -15.27 4.82 -12.36
CA ASP A 54 -15.66 5.96 -13.17
C ASP A 54 -16.96 5.59 -13.88
N SER A 55 -18.05 6.09 -13.35
CA SER A 55 -19.40 5.78 -13.86
C SER A 55 -19.64 6.31 -15.26
N PHE A 56 -18.95 7.38 -15.69
CA PHE A 56 -19.07 7.95 -17.02
C PHE A 56 -18.28 7.16 -18.05
N ALA A 57 -17.08 6.73 -17.70
CA ALA A 57 -16.23 5.94 -18.57
C ALA A 57 -16.53 4.44 -18.50
N GLY A 58 -17.35 3.98 -17.55
CA GLY A 58 -17.61 2.56 -17.32
C GLY A 58 -16.34 1.78 -16.96
N SER A 59 -15.37 2.44 -16.36
CA SER A 59 -14.06 1.87 -16.03
C SER A 59 -13.85 1.73 -14.52
N PHE A 60 -12.99 0.77 -14.16
CA PHE A 60 -12.63 0.51 -12.77
C PHE A 60 -11.11 0.60 -12.63
N ILE A 61 -10.65 1.33 -11.63
CA ILE A 61 -9.22 1.57 -11.42
C ILE A 61 -8.81 1.05 -10.03
N PRO A 62 -8.04 -0.06 -9.97
CA PRO A 62 -7.50 -0.52 -8.71
C PRO A 62 -6.47 0.49 -8.19
N GLN A 63 -6.68 0.98 -6.97
CA GLN A 63 -5.72 1.82 -6.26
C GLN A 63 -4.98 0.99 -5.23
N VAL A 64 -3.71 0.80 -5.43
CA VAL A 64 -2.83 -0.01 -4.58
C VAL A 64 -1.68 0.83 -4.04
N CYS A 65 -1.06 0.36 -2.97
CA CYS A 65 0.16 0.97 -2.47
C CYS A 65 1.33 0.63 -3.39
N HIS A 66 2.01 1.64 -3.90
CA HIS A 66 3.14 1.49 -4.83
C HIS A 66 4.46 1.15 -4.14
N GLN A 67 4.48 0.99 -2.81
CA GLN A 67 5.71 0.73 -2.06
C GLN A 67 6.86 1.65 -2.52
N CYS A 68 6.62 2.97 -2.50
CA CYS A 68 7.50 3.98 -3.10
C CYS A 68 8.94 3.91 -2.56
N ALA A 69 9.93 4.18 -3.44
CA ALA A 69 11.33 4.24 -3.04
C ALA A 69 11.61 5.38 -2.07
N ASP A 70 11.00 6.52 -2.41
CA ASP A 70 11.04 7.73 -1.59
C ASP A 70 9.68 7.84 -0.90
N ALA A 71 9.46 6.96 0.08
CA ALA A 71 8.17 6.78 0.73
C ALA A 71 7.77 8.03 1.54
N PRO A 72 6.94 8.96 1.00
CA PRO A 72 6.56 10.17 1.72
C PRO A 72 5.88 9.88 3.05
N CYS A 73 5.12 8.79 3.10
CA CYS A 73 4.43 8.34 4.31
C CYS A 73 5.40 7.96 5.44
N TYR A 74 6.58 7.42 5.09
CA TYR A 74 7.61 7.09 6.07
C TYR A 74 8.15 8.35 6.75
N TYR A 75 8.49 9.36 5.96
CA TYR A 75 9.04 10.61 6.48
C TYR A 75 8.01 11.48 7.20
N ALA A 76 6.74 11.35 6.83
CA ALA A 76 5.67 12.14 7.44
C ALA A 76 5.21 11.62 8.81
N CYS A 77 5.64 10.42 9.23
CA CYS A 77 5.17 9.84 10.48
C CYS A 77 5.89 10.45 11.69
N PRO A 78 5.21 11.22 12.57
CA PRO A 78 5.84 11.86 13.72
C PRO A 78 6.24 10.84 14.80
N GLU A 79 5.53 9.71 14.87
CA GLU A 79 5.73 8.67 15.88
C GLU A 79 6.76 7.61 15.45
N GLY A 80 7.30 7.72 14.23
CA GLY A 80 8.19 6.70 13.70
C GLY A 80 7.54 5.31 13.60
N ALA A 81 6.22 5.26 13.38
CA ALA A 81 5.47 4.01 13.26
C ALA A 81 5.66 3.34 11.89
N MET A 82 6.23 4.05 10.91
CA MET A 82 6.57 3.46 9.62
C MET A 82 7.92 2.76 9.70
N GLU A 83 7.96 1.55 9.20
CA GLU A 83 9.19 0.75 9.13
C GLU A 83 9.39 0.27 7.69
N ILE A 84 10.64 0.14 7.30
CA ILE A 84 11.00 -0.40 6.00
C ILE A 84 11.70 -1.72 6.24
N GLU A 85 11.12 -2.80 5.75
CA GLU A 85 11.68 -4.12 5.91
C GLU A 85 12.97 -4.26 5.09
N ALA A 86 14.08 -4.59 5.74
CA ALA A 86 15.40 -4.60 5.13
C ALA A 86 15.55 -5.60 3.97
N LYS A 87 14.80 -6.71 3.99
CA LYS A 87 14.90 -7.76 2.97
C LYS A 87 14.11 -7.45 1.71
N SER A 88 12.88 -6.96 1.87
CA SER A 88 11.93 -6.75 0.79
C SER A 88 11.83 -5.29 0.33
N GLY A 89 12.26 -4.34 1.17
CA GLY A 89 12.03 -2.91 0.97
C GLY A 89 10.57 -2.50 1.19
N THR A 90 9.74 -3.38 1.71
CA THR A 90 8.32 -3.09 1.96
C THR A 90 8.17 -2.10 3.10
N VAL A 91 7.39 -1.06 2.88
CA VAL A 91 7.05 -0.08 3.91
C VAL A 91 5.86 -0.60 4.69
N LEU A 92 6.05 -0.82 5.98
CA LEU A 92 5.07 -1.36 6.91
C LEU A 92 4.64 -0.31 7.95
N ILE A 93 3.50 -0.52 8.58
CA ILE A 93 3.05 0.26 9.74
C ILE A 93 3.15 -0.63 10.98
N ARG A 94 3.86 -0.14 12.00
CA ARG A 94 3.87 -0.76 13.32
C ARG A 94 2.67 -0.24 14.12
N GLU A 95 1.66 -1.08 14.28
CA GLU A 95 0.41 -0.69 14.94
C GLU A 95 0.62 -0.23 16.39
N GLU A 96 1.56 -0.84 17.10
CA GLU A 96 1.89 -0.48 18.48
C GLU A 96 2.41 0.95 18.65
N LYS A 97 3.03 1.52 17.62
CA LYS A 97 3.53 2.91 17.62
C LYS A 97 2.56 3.88 16.95
N CYS A 98 1.59 3.37 16.19
CA CYS A 98 0.68 4.21 15.43
C CYS A 98 -0.36 4.86 16.36
N THR A 99 -0.50 6.17 16.28
CA THR A 99 -1.52 6.96 17.02
C THR A 99 -2.74 7.32 16.17
N GLY A 100 -2.73 6.95 14.88
CA GLY A 100 -3.82 7.30 13.96
C GLY A 100 -3.90 8.78 13.58
N CYS A 101 -2.81 9.52 13.72
CA CYS A 101 -2.78 10.98 13.48
C CYS A 101 -3.07 11.40 12.02
N GLY A 102 -2.99 10.48 11.06
CA GLY A 102 -3.33 10.72 9.65
C GLY A 102 -2.24 11.39 8.82
N ALA A 103 -1.10 11.78 9.38
CA ALA A 103 -0.03 12.45 8.64
C ALA A 103 0.47 11.65 7.43
N CYS A 104 0.61 10.33 7.59
CA CYS A 104 1.01 9.42 6.52
C CYS A 104 -0.03 9.33 5.38
N ALA A 105 -1.32 9.38 5.73
CA ALA A 105 -2.41 9.34 4.74
C ALA A 105 -2.44 10.65 3.92
N GLN A 106 -2.21 11.79 4.56
CA GLN A 106 -2.13 13.09 3.89
C GLN A 106 -0.90 13.19 2.97
N ALA A 107 0.23 12.62 3.40
CA ALA A 107 1.46 12.63 2.62
C ALA A 107 1.45 11.64 1.44
N CYS A 108 0.52 10.69 1.40
CA CYS A 108 0.47 9.69 0.34
C CYS A 108 -0.15 10.25 -0.94
N PRO A 109 0.61 10.42 -2.04
CA PRO A 109 0.06 10.97 -3.29
C PRO A 109 -0.95 10.04 -3.96
N PHE A 110 -0.91 8.76 -3.62
CA PHE A 110 -1.81 7.73 -4.16
C PHE A 110 -3.03 7.46 -3.30
N ARG A 111 -3.14 8.12 -2.14
CA ARG A 111 -4.22 7.89 -1.15
C ARG A 111 -4.38 6.42 -0.79
N ALA A 112 -3.27 5.70 -0.70
CA ALA A 112 -3.24 4.26 -0.46
C ALA A 112 -3.16 3.89 1.02
N ILE A 113 -3.27 4.87 1.91
CA ILE A 113 -3.29 4.67 3.37
C ILE A 113 -4.66 5.06 3.89
N ARG A 114 -5.24 4.19 4.68
CA ARG A 114 -6.56 4.37 5.31
C ARG A 114 -6.41 4.52 6.81
N LEU A 115 -7.40 5.15 7.41
CA LEU A 115 -7.47 5.35 8.85
C LEU A 115 -8.67 4.61 9.41
N ASP A 116 -8.47 3.91 10.51
CA ASP A 116 -9.51 3.40 11.38
C ASP A 116 -9.76 4.43 12.47
N GLU A 117 -10.90 5.09 12.41
CA GLU A 117 -11.26 6.13 13.38
C GLU A 117 -11.59 5.55 14.76
N GLU A 118 -12.11 4.31 14.80
CA GLU A 118 -12.44 3.62 16.04
C GLU A 118 -11.19 3.15 16.77
N LYS A 119 -10.31 2.45 16.04
CA LYS A 119 -9.05 1.93 16.59
C LYS A 119 -7.96 2.98 16.69
N LYS A 120 -8.15 4.16 16.07
CA LYS A 120 -7.13 5.21 15.91
C LYS A 120 -5.81 4.65 15.38
N LYS A 121 -5.91 3.92 14.28
CA LYS A 121 -4.78 3.29 13.59
C LYS A 121 -4.82 3.58 12.10
N ALA A 122 -3.66 3.61 11.49
CA ALA A 122 -3.55 3.64 10.04
C ALA A 122 -3.25 2.23 9.51
N TRP A 123 -3.75 1.91 8.34
CA TRP A 123 -3.37 0.70 7.61
C TRP A 123 -3.09 0.96 6.14
N LYS A 124 -2.24 0.14 5.56
CA LYS A 124 -1.88 0.15 4.15
C LYS A 124 -1.49 -1.25 3.70
N CYS A 125 -1.37 -1.44 2.40
CA CYS A 125 -0.86 -2.68 1.83
C CYS A 125 0.55 -2.99 2.36
N ASP A 126 0.74 -4.18 2.89
CA ASP A 126 1.99 -4.75 3.37
C ASP A 126 2.58 -5.80 2.41
N PHE A 127 2.01 -5.86 1.20
CA PHE A 127 2.39 -6.84 0.19
C PHE A 127 2.16 -8.31 0.63
N CYS A 128 1.35 -8.56 1.67
CA CYS A 128 1.10 -9.87 2.28
C CYS A 128 2.40 -10.64 2.56
N GLY A 129 3.42 -9.95 3.11
CA GLY A 129 4.73 -10.56 3.39
C GLY A 129 5.50 -11.01 2.15
N GLY A 130 5.21 -10.48 0.98
CA GLY A 130 5.87 -10.82 -0.28
C GLY A 130 5.06 -11.72 -1.23
N ASN A 131 3.87 -12.15 -0.82
CA ASN A 131 2.97 -12.99 -1.62
C ASN A 131 1.56 -12.36 -1.71
N PRO A 132 1.36 -11.35 -2.55
CA PRO A 132 0.13 -10.57 -2.61
C PRO A 132 -1.06 -11.40 -3.10
N GLN A 133 -1.98 -11.71 -2.19
CA GLN A 133 -3.12 -12.58 -2.46
C GLN A 133 -4.12 -11.94 -3.44
N CYS A 134 -4.31 -10.63 -3.36
CA CYS A 134 -5.16 -9.91 -4.30
C CYS A 134 -4.71 -10.07 -5.77
N PHE A 135 -3.40 -10.14 -6.02
CA PHE A 135 -2.83 -10.44 -7.33
C PHE A 135 -3.13 -11.89 -7.75
N ALA A 136 -2.86 -12.85 -6.85
CA ALA A 136 -3.02 -14.27 -7.15
C ALA A 136 -4.48 -14.65 -7.47
N TRP A 137 -5.45 -13.95 -6.89
CA TRP A 137 -6.88 -14.22 -7.04
C TRP A 137 -7.61 -13.25 -7.98
N CYS A 138 -6.89 -12.40 -8.71
CA CYS A 138 -7.53 -11.48 -9.65
C CYS A 138 -7.98 -12.20 -10.92
N PRO A 139 -9.30 -12.41 -11.17
CA PRO A 139 -9.77 -13.17 -12.32
C PRO A 139 -9.56 -12.41 -13.66
N ALA A 140 -9.46 -11.09 -13.58
CA ALA A 140 -9.27 -10.23 -14.75
C ALA A 140 -7.79 -9.93 -15.03
N ASN A 141 -6.86 -10.45 -14.22
CA ASN A 141 -5.43 -10.11 -14.27
C ASN A 141 -5.14 -8.59 -14.30
N ALA A 142 -6.00 -7.83 -13.65
CA ALA A 142 -5.89 -6.37 -13.58
C ALA A 142 -4.87 -5.87 -12.54
N LEU A 143 -4.29 -6.77 -11.77
CA LEU A 143 -3.20 -6.49 -10.84
C LEU A 143 -1.92 -7.12 -11.36
N GLY A 144 -0.82 -6.39 -11.27
CA GLY A 144 0.51 -6.86 -11.63
C GLY A 144 1.47 -6.68 -10.46
N VAL A 145 2.54 -7.47 -10.46
CA VAL A 145 3.67 -7.30 -9.55
C VAL A 145 4.85 -6.82 -10.38
N VAL A 146 5.40 -5.67 -10.03
CA VAL A 146 6.60 -5.14 -10.64
C VAL A 146 7.75 -5.15 -9.64
N GLU A 147 8.91 -5.54 -10.11
CA GLU A 147 10.15 -5.47 -9.32
C GLU A 147 10.94 -4.25 -9.75
N PHE A 148 11.29 -3.42 -8.78
CA PHE A 148 12.20 -2.32 -8.96
C PHE A 148 13.57 -2.73 -8.41
N GLY A 149 14.56 -2.80 -9.25
CA GLY A 149 15.93 -3.12 -8.86
C GLY A 149 16.82 -3.13 -10.08
N GLY A 150 17.59 -2.09 -10.22
CA GLY A 150 18.73 -1.96 -11.09
C GLY A 150 19.80 -1.21 -10.32
N GLU A 151 21.06 -1.52 -10.57
CA GLU A 151 22.18 -0.73 -10.08
C GLU A 151 21.97 0.71 -10.51
N ILE A 152 21.99 1.64 -9.56
CA ILE A 152 22.11 3.05 -9.90
C ILE A 152 23.51 3.21 -10.50
N PRO A 153 23.64 3.66 -11.76
CA PRO A 153 24.96 3.98 -12.30
C PRO A 153 25.62 5.00 -11.37
N LYS A 154 26.87 4.73 -11.01
CA LYS A 154 27.69 5.65 -10.23
C LYS A 154 27.88 6.96 -10.95
#